data_397784312aad862679cc987dc2a3548a
#
_entry.id   397784312aad862679cc987dc2a3548a
#
_cell.length_a   1.000
_cell.length_b   1.000
_cell.length_c   1.000
_cell.angle_alpha   90.00
_cell.angle_beta   90.00
_cell.angle_gamma   90.00
#
_symmetry.space_group_name_H-M   'P 1'
#
loop_
_entity.id
_entity.type
_entity.pdbx_description
1 polymer ?
#
loop_
_entity_poly.entity_id
_entity_poly.type
_entity_poly.pdbx_seq_one_letter_code
_entity_poly.pdbx_strand_id
1 'polypeptide(L)'
;MRTVIKTLIVLALLGAVGAVTIVGLGLFNVSARAGHIPGVSWVLHTAYRQSVKLRAPDAAQVPDLSDPDLVGLGAGHFDSACSFCHAAPDRIHSATADAMSPEPPHITDAVADWQPQHLFTIVKDGVKMSGMPYWPAENREDEIWAMVAFLTHVREMEGAGFDALLASDAPADDTALTYCASCHGATGDSKGNGHIPRLDILDEGYMQDAITAYRTGARDSGFMAHAATQLPPDALTRVIRHYAASAPDGPTPTAPLPPAELELMEQGAGVAAIGNIDAPSCASCHGPGLDQTKPGFPRISGQPRPYLAQQLKLWREGTRGGGPRKELMEKAARNLSDAEIDALALYYSQLPAE
;
A
#
# COMPACT_ATOMS: atom_id res chain seq x y z
N MET A 1 28.96 47.28 24.40
CA MET A 1 29.07 45.90 23.93
C MET A 1 29.11 44.88 25.05
N ARG A 2 30.05 44.94 26.02
CA ARG A 2 30.13 43.96 27.16
C ARG A 2 28.86 43.87 28.01
N THR A 3 28.17 44.99 28.32
CA THR A 3 26.94 45.01 29.11
C THR A 3 25.82 44.34 28.38
N VAL A 4 25.63 44.61 27.09
CA VAL A 4 24.60 43.93 26.26
C VAL A 4 24.79 42.40 26.24
N ILE A 5 26.06 41.97 26.04
CA ILE A 5 26.35 40.52 26.06
C ILE A 5 26.04 39.90 27.41
N LYS A 6 26.41 40.56 28.52
CA LYS A 6 26.09 40.07 29.87
C LYS A 6 24.59 39.98 30.09
N THR A 7 23.81 41.00 29.69
CA THR A 7 22.35 40.95 29.78
C THR A 7 21.74 39.82 28.99
N LEU A 8 22.20 39.61 27.74
CA LEU A 8 21.73 38.48 26.92
C LEU A 8 22.03 37.12 27.54
N ILE A 9 23.23 36.96 28.12
CA ILE A 9 23.61 35.70 28.79
C ILE A 9 22.71 35.48 30.02
N VAL A 10 22.46 36.49 30.84
CA VAL A 10 21.59 36.39 32.03
C VAL A 10 20.17 36.03 31.59
N LEU A 11 19.62 36.67 30.57
CA LEU A 11 18.28 36.35 30.06
C LEU A 11 18.21 34.95 29.52
N ALA A 12 19.23 34.47 28.80
CA ALA A 12 19.31 33.09 28.29
C ALA A 12 19.36 32.08 29.46
N LEU A 13 20.14 32.35 30.49
CA LEU A 13 20.22 31.49 31.69
C LEU A 13 18.89 31.44 32.44
N LEU A 14 18.26 32.58 32.63
CA LEU A 14 16.92 32.63 33.27
C LEU A 14 15.87 31.88 32.46
N GLY A 15 15.89 32.05 31.14
CA GLY A 15 15.03 31.27 30.23
C GLY A 15 15.29 29.75 30.30
N ALA A 16 16.57 29.35 30.32
CA ALA A 16 16.93 27.93 30.46
C ALA A 16 16.48 27.37 31.81
N VAL A 17 16.74 28.06 32.91
CA VAL A 17 16.28 27.65 34.27
C VAL A 17 14.76 27.56 34.31
N GLY A 18 14.05 28.55 33.74
CA GLY A 18 12.59 28.54 33.67
C GLY A 18 12.07 27.34 32.87
N ALA A 19 12.66 27.05 31.70
CA ALA A 19 12.28 25.91 30.88
C ALA A 19 12.53 24.56 31.61
N VAL A 20 13.69 24.39 32.23
CA VAL A 20 14.01 23.19 33.03
C VAL A 20 13.04 23.04 34.21
N THR A 21 12.68 24.14 34.88
CA THR A 21 11.73 24.11 35.99
C THR A 21 10.33 23.69 35.53
N ILE A 22 9.84 24.28 34.42
CA ILE A 22 8.51 23.96 33.87
C ILE A 22 8.45 22.48 33.45
N VAL A 23 9.47 21.99 32.74
CA VAL A 23 9.52 20.60 32.30
C VAL A 23 9.77 19.64 33.47
N GLY A 24 10.75 19.94 34.33
CA GLY A 24 11.14 19.07 35.43
C GLY A 24 10.09 18.93 36.53
N LEU A 25 9.29 19.95 36.76
CA LEU A 25 8.18 19.91 37.73
C LEU A 25 6.83 19.54 37.11
N GLY A 26 6.77 19.27 35.78
CA GLY A 26 5.54 18.87 35.10
C GLY A 26 4.50 20.01 35.05
N LEU A 27 4.91 21.28 35.05
CA LEU A 27 4.00 22.42 35.01
C LEU A 27 3.38 22.64 33.63
N PHE A 28 3.98 22.07 32.57
CA PHE A 28 3.39 22.12 31.25
C PHE A 28 2.30 21.05 31.15
N ASN A 29 1.06 21.47 30.90
CA ASN A 29 -0.07 20.55 30.76
C ASN A 29 -0.06 19.86 29.41
N VAL A 30 0.21 18.53 29.39
CA VAL A 30 0.22 17.67 28.20
C VAL A 30 -1.11 16.95 27.95
N SER A 31 -2.16 17.27 28.71
CA SER A 31 -3.48 16.65 28.55
C SER A 31 -4.07 16.97 27.17
N ALA A 32 -4.58 15.95 26.47
CA ALA A 32 -5.32 16.14 25.21
C ALA A 32 -6.57 17.03 25.38
N ARG A 33 -7.09 17.15 26.62
CA ARG A 33 -8.22 18.05 26.93
C ARG A 33 -7.82 19.54 27.02
N ALA A 34 -6.52 19.80 27.17
CA ALA A 34 -6.03 21.18 27.24
C ALA A 34 -5.67 21.64 25.83
N GLY A 35 -6.36 22.63 25.32
CA GLY A 35 -6.02 23.28 24.07
C GLY A 35 -4.63 23.91 24.08
N HIS A 36 -4.10 24.22 22.91
CA HIS A 36 -2.84 24.96 22.80
C HIS A 36 -2.97 26.41 23.34
N ILE A 37 -1.84 26.94 23.80
CA ILE A 37 -1.72 28.37 24.10
C ILE A 37 -2.09 29.17 22.85
N PRO A 38 -2.80 30.30 22.98
CA PRO A 38 -3.19 31.13 21.83
C PRO A 38 -2.04 31.41 20.88
N GLY A 39 -2.26 31.17 19.58
CA GLY A 39 -1.28 31.34 18.52
C GLY A 39 -0.44 30.08 18.19
N VAL A 40 -0.28 29.16 19.14
CA VAL A 40 0.51 27.92 18.89
C VAL A 40 -0.15 27.05 17.81
N SER A 41 -1.45 26.86 17.86
CA SER A 41 -2.18 26.12 16.81
C SER A 41 -1.96 26.71 15.42
N TRP A 42 -2.00 28.04 15.30
CA TRP A 42 -1.72 28.70 14.02
C TRP A 42 -0.29 28.45 13.53
N VAL A 43 0.70 28.53 14.42
CA VAL A 43 2.11 28.25 14.07
C VAL A 43 2.28 26.81 13.62
N LEU A 44 1.75 25.84 14.38
CA LEU A 44 1.85 24.42 14.06
C LEU A 44 1.16 24.09 12.74
N HIS A 45 -0.05 24.59 12.52
CA HIS A 45 -0.80 24.35 11.29
C HIS A 45 -0.12 24.98 10.08
N THR A 46 0.39 26.21 10.23
CA THR A 46 1.14 26.89 9.16
C THR A 46 2.44 26.13 8.84
N ALA A 47 3.20 25.74 9.87
CA ALA A 47 4.42 24.94 9.68
C ALA A 47 4.14 23.61 8.98
N TYR A 48 3.07 22.91 9.38
CA TYR A 48 2.62 21.68 8.72
C TYR A 48 2.33 21.92 7.23
N ARG A 49 1.47 22.88 6.91
CA ARG A 49 1.09 23.18 5.50
C ARG A 49 2.31 23.54 4.64
N GLN A 50 3.21 24.38 5.15
CA GLN A 50 4.42 24.77 4.40
C GLN A 50 5.41 23.61 4.30
N SER A 51 5.53 22.78 5.32
CA SER A 51 6.38 21.60 5.33
C SER A 51 5.95 20.58 4.27
N VAL A 52 4.65 20.29 4.16
CA VAL A 52 4.08 19.41 3.13
C VAL A 52 4.37 19.96 1.74
N LYS A 53 4.05 21.24 1.48
CA LYS A 53 4.29 21.86 0.18
C LYS A 53 5.76 21.87 -0.24
N LEU A 54 6.67 22.07 0.71
CA LEU A 54 8.11 22.10 0.45
C LEU A 54 8.68 20.73 0.09
N ARG A 55 8.10 19.65 0.61
CA ARG A 55 8.60 18.27 0.48
C ARG A 55 7.84 17.44 -0.55
N ALA A 56 6.73 17.97 -1.04
CA ALA A 56 5.96 17.29 -2.06
C ALA A 56 6.79 17.09 -3.35
N PRO A 57 6.65 15.94 -4.02
CA PRO A 57 7.24 15.74 -5.34
C PRO A 57 6.71 16.77 -6.32
N ASP A 58 7.41 16.94 -7.46
CA ASP A 58 6.92 17.79 -8.52
C ASP A 58 5.58 17.28 -9.06
N ALA A 59 4.68 18.20 -9.39
CA ALA A 59 3.38 17.84 -9.98
C ALA A 59 3.51 17.01 -11.28
N ALA A 60 4.61 17.16 -12.01
CA ALA A 60 4.90 16.36 -13.19
C ALA A 60 5.25 14.89 -12.88
N GLN A 61 5.54 14.57 -11.64
CA GLN A 61 5.81 13.20 -11.19
C GLN A 61 4.57 12.46 -10.71
N VAL A 62 3.42 13.13 -10.64
CA VAL A 62 2.14 12.49 -10.29
C VAL A 62 1.75 11.54 -11.42
N PRO A 63 1.58 10.24 -11.13
CA PRO A 63 1.14 9.29 -12.14
C PRO A 63 -0.32 9.53 -12.53
N ASP A 64 -0.79 8.81 -13.53
CA ASP A 64 -2.22 8.74 -13.83
C ASP A 64 -2.96 8.08 -12.65
N LEU A 65 -3.90 8.81 -12.06
CA LEU A 65 -4.72 8.39 -10.92
C LEU A 65 -6.15 8.04 -11.32
N SER A 66 -6.44 8.00 -12.62
CA SER A 66 -7.78 7.75 -13.15
C SER A 66 -8.15 6.25 -13.17
N ASP A 67 -7.20 5.36 -12.93
CA ASP A 67 -7.42 3.92 -12.91
C ASP A 67 -8.36 3.52 -11.75
N PRO A 68 -9.58 3.00 -12.05
CA PRO A 68 -10.54 2.62 -11.02
C PRO A 68 -10.02 1.48 -10.12
N ASP A 69 -9.11 0.66 -10.61
CA ASP A 69 -8.52 -0.42 -9.84
C ASP A 69 -7.59 0.10 -8.73
N LEU A 70 -6.85 1.19 -8.98
CA LEU A 70 -6.09 1.90 -7.95
C LEU A 70 -7.02 2.53 -6.91
N VAL A 71 -8.13 3.11 -7.34
CA VAL A 71 -9.14 3.68 -6.43
C VAL A 71 -9.71 2.59 -5.53
N GLY A 72 -10.07 1.43 -6.08
CA GLY A 72 -10.58 0.28 -5.32
C GLY A 72 -9.56 -0.26 -4.31
N LEU A 73 -8.29 -0.39 -4.73
CA LEU A 73 -7.20 -0.82 -3.84
C LEU A 73 -6.99 0.17 -2.69
N GLY A 74 -6.97 1.48 -2.98
CA GLY A 74 -6.86 2.53 -1.97
C GLY A 74 -8.04 2.56 -1.00
N ALA A 75 -9.27 2.38 -1.50
CA ALA A 75 -10.48 2.31 -0.67
C ALA A 75 -10.44 1.16 0.33
N GLY A 76 -10.02 -0.04 -0.09
CA GLY A 76 -9.91 -1.21 0.80
C GLY A 76 -8.90 -1.00 1.93
N HIS A 77 -7.77 -0.37 1.65
CA HIS A 77 -6.82 -0.04 2.70
C HIS A 77 -7.29 1.11 3.59
N PHE A 78 -7.91 2.12 3.00
CA PHE A 78 -8.50 3.22 3.78
C PHE A 78 -9.51 2.71 4.80
N ASP A 79 -10.40 1.81 4.40
CA ASP A 79 -11.40 1.24 5.29
C ASP A 79 -10.75 0.54 6.50
N SER A 80 -9.74 -0.29 6.25
CA SER A 80 -9.11 -1.09 7.30
C SER A 80 -8.13 -0.33 8.19
N ALA A 81 -7.43 0.69 7.67
CA ALA A 81 -6.32 1.34 8.35
C ALA A 81 -6.59 2.79 8.77
N CYS A 82 -7.45 3.51 8.05
CA CYS A 82 -7.59 4.97 8.18
C CYS A 82 -8.97 5.41 8.65
N SER A 83 -10.03 4.65 8.30
CA SER A 83 -11.43 5.04 8.54
C SER A 83 -11.77 5.17 10.03
N PHE A 84 -11.06 4.46 10.91
CA PHE A 84 -11.23 4.59 12.36
C PHE A 84 -11.01 6.03 12.85
N CYS A 85 -10.02 6.74 12.27
CA CYS A 85 -9.70 8.11 12.63
C CYS A 85 -10.36 9.14 11.71
N HIS A 86 -10.45 8.86 10.40
CA HIS A 86 -10.90 9.85 9.42
C HIS A 86 -12.36 9.69 8.99
N ALA A 87 -13.08 8.72 9.51
CA ALA A 87 -14.40 8.28 9.08
C ALA A 87 -14.45 7.99 7.55
N ALA A 88 -15.49 7.33 7.09
CA ALA A 88 -15.74 7.10 5.67
C ALA A 88 -16.81 8.09 5.16
N PRO A 89 -16.99 8.25 3.85
CA PRO A 89 -18.06 9.07 3.30
C PRO A 89 -19.42 8.75 3.94
N ASP A 90 -20.18 9.77 4.28
CA ASP A 90 -21.48 9.72 4.95
C ASP A 90 -21.49 9.00 6.32
N ARG A 91 -20.33 8.75 6.92
CA ARG A 91 -20.20 8.19 8.26
C ARG A 91 -19.67 9.23 9.23
N ILE A 92 -20.08 9.16 10.49
CA ILE A 92 -19.58 10.02 11.55
C ILE A 92 -18.30 9.45 12.17
N HIS A 93 -17.49 10.29 12.75
CA HIS A 93 -16.34 9.87 13.55
C HIS A 93 -16.78 9.00 14.74
N SER A 94 -15.87 8.12 15.16
CA SER A 94 -16.02 7.47 16.45
C SER A 94 -15.80 8.47 17.59
N ALA A 95 -16.48 8.27 18.72
CA ALA A 95 -16.26 9.11 19.90
C ALA A 95 -14.79 9.11 20.39
N THR A 96 -14.03 8.07 20.03
CA THR A 96 -12.60 8.00 20.33
C THR A 96 -11.78 8.93 19.42
N ALA A 97 -12.11 8.99 18.13
CA ALA A 97 -11.48 9.91 17.20
C ALA A 97 -11.77 11.36 17.55
N ASP A 98 -13.04 11.70 17.90
CA ASP A 98 -13.43 13.03 18.35
C ASP A 98 -12.71 13.48 19.63
N ALA A 99 -12.28 12.52 20.47
CA ALA A 99 -11.53 12.81 21.68
C ALA A 99 -10.02 12.98 21.49
N MET A 100 -9.51 12.82 20.26
CA MET A 100 -8.07 13.04 19.96
C MET A 100 -7.72 14.53 19.91
N SER A 101 -6.46 14.85 20.19
CA SER A 101 -5.93 16.23 20.06
C SER A 101 -4.55 16.22 19.42
N PRO A 102 -4.42 16.68 18.16
CA PRO A 102 -5.50 17.23 17.32
C PRO A 102 -6.53 16.18 16.92
N GLU A 103 -7.78 16.63 16.78
CA GLU A 103 -8.87 15.83 16.22
C GLU A 103 -8.57 15.52 14.74
N PRO A 104 -8.67 14.25 14.30
CA PRO A 104 -8.52 13.91 12.89
C PRO A 104 -9.65 14.54 12.08
N PRO A 105 -9.38 15.23 10.96
CA PRO A 105 -10.45 15.74 10.10
C PRO A 105 -11.19 14.59 9.43
N HIS A 106 -12.49 14.77 9.17
CA HIS A 106 -13.25 13.85 8.30
C HIS A 106 -12.55 13.72 6.94
N ILE A 107 -12.59 12.53 6.32
CA ILE A 107 -11.79 12.29 5.10
C ILE A 107 -12.09 13.27 3.98
N THR A 108 -13.35 13.63 3.76
CA THR A 108 -13.74 14.60 2.73
C THR A 108 -13.15 16.00 2.98
N ASP A 109 -13.06 16.40 4.24
CA ASP A 109 -12.45 17.67 4.64
C ASP A 109 -10.92 17.61 4.62
N ALA A 110 -10.37 16.46 5.06
CA ALA A 110 -8.93 16.23 5.08
C ALA A 110 -8.27 16.44 3.73
N VAL A 111 -8.95 16.05 2.65
CA VAL A 111 -8.40 16.09 1.29
C VAL A 111 -8.78 17.36 0.50
N ALA A 112 -9.70 18.20 1.02
CA ALA A 112 -10.34 19.28 0.25
C ALA A 112 -9.35 20.30 -0.34
N ASP A 113 -8.32 20.68 0.42
CA ASP A 113 -7.39 21.78 0.10
C ASP A 113 -6.07 21.31 -0.52
N TRP A 114 -5.88 20.02 -0.76
CA TRP A 114 -4.60 19.46 -1.16
C TRP A 114 -4.59 19.00 -2.62
N GLN A 115 -3.44 19.16 -3.28
CA GLN A 115 -3.18 18.56 -4.58
C GLN A 115 -2.64 17.13 -4.39
N PRO A 116 -2.70 16.25 -5.40
CA PRO A 116 -2.27 14.85 -5.30
C PRO A 116 -0.86 14.66 -4.72
N GLN A 117 0.12 15.45 -5.17
CA GLN A 117 1.50 15.37 -4.65
C GLN A 117 1.60 15.74 -3.16
N HIS A 118 0.71 16.59 -2.66
CA HIS A 118 0.66 16.93 -1.24
C HIS A 118 0.06 15.79 -0.43
N LEU A 119 -1.02 15.17 -0.92
CA LEU A 119 -1.63 13.98 -0.32
C LEU A 119 -0.62 12.83 -0.24
N PHE A 120 0.17 12.63 -1.31
CA PHE A 120 1.28 11.68 -1.31
C PHE A 120 2.23 11.91 -0.13
N THR A 121 2.69 13.14 0.07
CA THR A 121 3.61 13.48 1.16
C THR A 121 2.97 13.28 2.53
N ILE A 122 1.70 13.64 2.68
CA ILE A 122 0.97 13.48 3.95
C ILE A 122 0.82 11.99 4.31
N VAL A 123 0.48 11.14 3.35
CA VAL A 123 0.35 9.70 3.58
C VAL A 123 1.72 9.06 3.81
N LYS A 124 2.73 9.45 3.02
CA LYS A 124 4.10 8.94 3.13
C LYS A 124 4.71 9.21 4.49
N ASP A 125 4.69 10.47 4.93
CA ASP A 125 5.46 10.95 6.07
C ASP A 125 4.64 10.98 7.37
N GLY A 126 3.32 10.86 7.28
CA GLY A 126 2.43 11.09 8.42
C GLY A 126 2.50 12.52 8.94
N VAL A 127 1.95 12.76 10.13
CA VAL A 127 1.96 14.08 10.77
C VAL A 127 2.55 13.98 12.16
N LYS A 128 3.76 14.53 12.32
CA LYS A 128 4.48 14.52 13.60
C LYS A 128 3.68 15.19 14.70
N MET A 129 3.71 14.60 15.88
CA MET A 129 2.98 15.09 17.08
C MET A 129 1.44 15.00 16.94
N SER A 130 0.96 14.16 16.02
CA SER A 130 -0.44 13.77 15.91
C SER A 130 -0.55 12.23 15.96
N GLY A 131 -1.78 11.71 15.89
CA GLY A 131 -2.01 10.27 15.78
C GLY A 131 -1.78 9.69 14.38
N MET A 132 -1.51 10.51 13.37
CA MET A 132 -1.35 10.07 11.99
C MET A 132 0.04 9.46 11.74
N PRO A 133 0.16 8.14 11.52
CA PRO A 133 1.44 7.48 11.29
C PRO A 133 1.97 7.78 9.88
N TYR A 134 3.27 7.53 9.66
CA TYR A 134 3.86 7.45 8.33
C TYR A 134 3.55 6.10 7.68
N TRP A 135 3.72 6.02 6.35
CA TRP A 135 3.50 4.79 5.60
C TRP A 135 4.45 3.68 6.06
N PRO A 136 3.93 2.49 6.45
CA PRO A 136 4.74 1.48 7.13
C PRO A 136 5.62 0.63 6.20
N ALA A 137 5.91 1.11 4.97
CA ALA A 137 6.74 0.43 3.99
C ALA A 137 7.58 1.47 3.22
N GLU A 138 8.86 1.60 3.60
CA GLU A 138 9.72 2.70 3.15
C GLU A 138 9.94 2.70 1.62
N ASN A 139 10.00 1.51 0.99
CA ASN A 139 10.33 1.38 -0.42
C ASN A 139 9.08 1.09 -1.30
N ARG A 140 7.88 1.44 -0.83
CA ARG A 140 6.62 1.13 -1.51
C ARG A 140 5.82 2.40 -1.81
N GLU A 141 6.46 3.32 -2.50
CA GLU A 141 5.81 4.55 -2.94
C GLU A 141 4.68 4.30 -3.97
N ASP A 142 4.74 3.19 -4.69
CA ASP A 142 3.68 2.71 -5.56
C ASP A 142 2.34 2.52 -4.82
N GLU A 143 2.38 1.97 -3.61
CA GLU A 143 1.19 1.78 -2.78
C GLU A 143 0.60 3.12 -2.30
N ILE A 144 1.44 4.12 -2.05
CA ILE A 144 0.99 5.45 -1.65
C ILE A 144 0.22 6.12 -2.78
N TRP A 145 0.63 5.93 -4.05
CA TRP A 145 -0.12 6.47 -5.18
C TRP A 145 -1.49 5.82 -5.34
N ALA A 146 -1.67 4.54 -5.00
CA ALA A 146 -3.00 3.92 -4.94
C ALA A 146 -3.87 4.58 -3.85
N MET A 147 -3.30 4.89 -2.68
CA MET A 147 -4.01 5.68 -1.66
C MET A 147 -4.39 7.06 -2.19
N VAL A 148 -3.47 7.75 -2.87
CA VAL A 148 -3.76 9.08 -3.43
C VAL A 148 -4.84 9.03 -4.51
N ALA A 149 -4.87 7.97 -5.33
CA ALA A 149 -5.95 7.76 -6.30
C ALA A 149 -7.32 7.72 -5.60
N PHE A 150 -7.48 6.94 -4.54
CA PHE A 150 -8.69 6.95 -3.73
C PHE A 150 -8.95 8.33 -3.11
N LEU A 151 -7.96 8.95 -2.47
CA LEU A 151 -8.10 10.23 -1.79
C LEU A 151 -8.50 11.39 -2.72
N THR A 152 -8.15 11.33 -3.98
CA THR A 152 -8.61 12.32 -4.97
C THR A 152 -10.06 12.12 -5.38
N HIS A 153 -10.53 10.86 -5.39
CA HIS A 153 -11.90 10.50 -5.76
C HIS A 153 -12.89 10.61 -4.59
N VAL A 154 -12.44 10.41 -3.35
CA VAL A 154 -13.31 10.39 -2.16
C VAL A 154 -14.01 11.73 -1.89
N ARG A 155 -13.52 12.84 -2.44
CA ARG A 155 -14.12 14.18 -2.29
C ARG A 155 -15.57 14.25 -2.72
N GLU A 156 -15.91 13.53 -3.78
CA GLU A 156 -17.22 13.55 -4.44
C GLU A 156 -17.94 12.21 -4.25
N MET A 157 -17.39 11.31 -3.45
CA MET A 157 -17.90 9.97 -3.24
C MET A 157 -18.96 9.97 -2.14
N GLU A 158 -20.13 9.41 -2.43
CA GLU A 158 -21.17 9.12 -1.44
C GLU A 158 -20.86 7.78 -0.72
N GLY A 159 -21.44 7.58 0.46
CA GLY A 159 -21.24 6.35 1.25
C GLY A 159 -21.60 5.07 0.50
N ALA A 160 -22.66 5.09 -0.30
CA ALA A 160 -23.06 3.95 -1.14
C ALA A 160 -21.99 3.60 -2.20
N GLY A 161 -21.32 4.60 -2.78
CA GLY A 161 -20.21 4.40 -3.72
C GLY A 161 -18.99 3.79 -3.03
N PHE A 162 -18.68 4.25 -1.82
CA PHE A 162 -17.61 3.68 -1.01
C PHE A 162 -17.89 2.23 -0.65
N ASP A 163 -19.11 1.93 -0.17
CA ASP A 163 -19.53 0.57 0.19
C ASP A 163 -19.48 -0.39 -1.01
N ALA A 164 -19.80 0.10 -2.21
CA ALA A 164 -19.72 -0.70 -3.43
C ALA A 164 -18.26 -1.12 -3.78
N LEU A 165 -17.27 -0.28 -3.50
CA LEU A 165 -15.85 -0.63 -3.70
C LEU A 165 -15.40 -1.75 -2.76
N LEU A 166 -15.98 -1.81 -1.56
CA LEU A 166 -15.64 -2.80 -0.52
C LEU A 166 -16.47 -4.08 -0.62
N ALA A 167 -17.55 -4.09 -1.40
CA ALA A 167 -18.47 -5.22 -1.49
C ALA A 167 -17.72 -6.53 -1.84
N SER A 168 -18.08 -7.60 -1.15
CA SER A 168 -17.51 -8.93 -1.31
C SER A 168 -18.61 -9.97 -1.15
N ASP A 169 -18.52 -11.07 -1.89
CA ASP A 169 -19.43 -12.23 -1.81
C ASP A 169 -19.01 -13.22 -0.71
N ALA A 170 -18.07 -12.87 0.16
CA ALA A 170 -17.66 -13.71 1.27
C ALA A 170 -18.80 -13.86 2.30
N PRO A 171 -18.94 -15.06 2.94
CA PRO A 171 -19.92 -15.26 3.97
C PRO A 171 -19.74 -14.28 5.15
N ALA A 172 -20.79 -13.57 5.52
CA ALA A 172 -20.75 -12.53 6.55
C ALA A 172 -20.40 -13.06 7.97
N ASP A 173 -20.54 -14.35 8.20
CA ASP A 173 -20.22 -15.03 9.46
C ASP A 173 -18.74 -15.42 9.57
N ASP A 174 -17.97 -15.42 8.45
CA ASP A 174 -16.51 -15.55 8.47
C ASP A 174 -15.82 -14.18 8.36
N THR A 175 -15.68 -13.52 9.49
CA THR A 175 -15.07 -12.17 9.54
C THR A 175 -13.62 -12.13 9.04
N ALA A 176 -12.85 -13.21 9.18
CA ALA A 176 -11.48 -13.28 8.69
C ALA A 176 -11.44 -13.39 7.17
N LEU A 177 -12.29 -14.22 6.58
CA LEU A 177 -12.42 -14.31 5.13
C LEU A 177 -12.98 -13.03 4.54
N THR A 178 -14.03 -12.46 5.12
CA THR A 178 -14.62 -11.18 4.69
C THR A 178 -13.58 -10.06 4.67
N TYR A 179 -12.70 -10.00 5.68
CA TYR A 179 -11.62 -9.01 5.74
C TYR A 179 -10.64 -9.16 4.56
N CYS A 180 -10.18 -10.36 4.25
CA CYS A 180 -9.29 -10.58 3.11
C CYS A 180 -9.99 -10.41 1.76
N ALA A 181 -11.24 -10.84 1.68
CA ALA A 181 -12.05 -10.82 0.47
C ALA A 181 -12.46 -9.42 0.03
N SER A 182 -12.42 -8.42 0.92
CA SER A 182 -12.66 -7.03 0.53
C SER A 182 -11.74 -6.56 -0.60
N CYS A 183 -10.52 -7.09 -0.65
CA CYS A 183 -9.55 -6.85 -1.71
C CYS A 183 -9.39 -8.05 -2.65
N HIS A 184 -9.19 -9.27 -2.10
CA HIS A 184 -8.82 -10.44 -2.88
C HIS A 184 -10.00 -11.22 -3.48
N GLY A 185 -11.25 -10.86 -3.16
CA GLY A 185 -12.44 -11.64 -3.53
C GLY A 185 -12.65 -12.85 -2.62
N ALA A 186 -13.89 -13.37 -2.60
CA ALA A 186 -14.22 -14.53 -1.78
C ALA A 186 -13.53 -15.82 -2.23
N THR A 187 -13.25 -15.95 -3.52
CA THR A 187 -12.55 -17.09 -4.12
C THR A 187 -11.06 -16.85 -4.30
N GLY A 188 -10.58 -15.62 -4.13
CA GLY A 188 -9.19 -15.26 -4.38
C GLY A 188 -8.89 -14.79 -5.81
N ASP A 189 -9.93 -14.47 -6.57
CA ASP A 189 -9.88 -14.03 -7.97
C ASP A 189 -9.50 -12.56 -8.16
N SER A 190 -9.15 -11.85 -7.07
CA SER A 190 -8.86 -10.40 -7.02
C SER A 190 -10.04 -9.49 -7.38
N LYS A 191 -11.26 -9.99 -7.49
CA LYS A 191 -12.45 -9.25 -7.95
C LYS A 191 -12.24 -8.58 -9.32
N GLY A 192 -11.34 -9.11 -10.14
CA GLY A 192 -10.94 -8.49 -11.41
C GLY A 192 -10.03 -7.27 -11.31
N ASN A 193 -9.60 -6.88 -10.11
CA ASN A 193 -8.70 -5.74 -9.92
C ASN A 193 -7.29 -6.06 -10.40
N GLY A 194 -6.77 -5.22 -11.30
CA GLY A 194 -5.47 -5.41 -11.95
C GLY A 194 -4.25 -5.27 -11.03
N HIS A 195 -4.38 -4.62 -9.88
CA HIS A 195 -3.29 -4.37 -8.94
C HIS A 195 -3.26 -5.35 -7.76
N ILE A 196 -4.30 -6.16 -7.60
CA ILE A 196 -4.43 -7.14 -6.52
C ILE A 196 -4.12 -8.53 -7.07
N PRO A 197 -3.19 -9.30 -6.44
CA PRO A 197 -2.89 -10.65 -6.94
C PRO A 197 -4.05 -11.61 -6.72
N ARG A 198 -4.21 -12.51 -7.67
CA ARG A 198 -5.03 -13.72 -7.51
C ARG A 198 -4.38 -14.65 -6.49
N LEU A 199 -5.17 -15.18 -5.59
CA LEU A 199 -4.74 -16.14 -4.57
C LEU A 199 -5.17 -17.56 -4.89
N ASP A 200 -6.23 -17.72 -5.66
CA ASP A 200 -6.81 -19.01 -6.11
C ASP A 200 -5.86 -19.87 -6.96
N ILE A 201 -4.80 -19.28 -7.51
CA ILE A 201 -3.76 -19.97 -8.29
C ILE A 201 -2.49 -20.27 -7.47
N LEU A 202 -2.46 -19.88 -6.19
CA LEU A 202 -1.27 -20.02 -5.36
C LEU A 202 -1.37 -21.23 -4.42
N ASP A 203 -0.26 -21.89 -4.19
CA ASP A 203 -0.22 -22.99 -3.22
C ASP A 203 -0.20 -22.49 -1.76
N GLU A 204 -0.70 -23.34 -0.84
CA GLU A 204 -0.79 -23.04 0.59
C GLU A 204 0.58 -22.65 1.17
N GLY A 205 1.64 -23.37 0.80
CA GLY A 205 2.99 -23.15 1.33
C GLY A 205 3.56 -21.80 0.91
N TYR A 206 3.38 -21.40 -0.37
CA TYR A 206 3.81 -20.09 -0.83
C TYR A 206 3.04 -18.95 -0.12
N MET A 207 1.72 -19.09 0.03
CA MET A 207 0.92 -18.09 0.72
C MET A 207 1.32 -17.97 2.20
N GLN A 208 1.61 -19.09 2.88
CA GLN A 208 2.08 -19.09 4.25
C GLN A 208 3.42 -18.38 4.40
N ASP A 209 4.37 -18.64 3.49
CA ASP A 209 5.67 -17.97 3.46
C ASP A 209 5.50 -16.47 3.19
N ALA A 210 4.62 -16.09 2.26
CA ALA A 210 4.35 -14.70 1.91
C ALA A 210 3.74 -13.92 3.09
N ILE A 211 2.73 -14.47 3.76
CA ILE A 211 2.12 -13.84 4.95
C ILE A 211 3.14 -13.71 6.08
N THR A 212 3.97 -14.73 6.29
CA THR A 212 5.03 -14.67 7.30
C THR A 212 6.04 -13.57 6.95
N ALA A 213 6.43 -13.44 5.68
CA ALA A 213 7.37 -12.42 5.24
C ALA A 213 6.80 -11.00 5.42
N TYR A 214 5.51 -10.76 5.16
CA TYR A 214 4.86 -9.48 5.44
C TYR A 214 4.81 -9.16 6.93
N ARG A 215 4.45 -10.13 7.77
CA ARG A 215 4.38 -9.96 9.24
C ARG A 215 5.73 -9.66 9.88
N THR A 216 6.79 -10.18 9.32
CA THR A 216 8.17 -10.02 9.84
C THR A 216 8.93 -8.86 9.20
N GLY A 217 8.33 -8.16 8.22
CA GLY A 217 8.99 -7.10 7.46
C GLY A 217 10.04 -7.61 6.45
N ALA A 218 10.11 -8.92 6.22
CA ALA A 218 11.01 -9.49 5.20
C ALA A 218 10.52 -9.23 3.77
N ARG A 219 9.22 -8.96 3.60
CA ARG A 219 8.60 -8.48 2.36
C ARG A 219 7.94 -7.15 2.64
N ASP A 220 8.38 -6.12 1.93
CA ASP A 220 7.91 -4.75 2.14
C ASP A 220 6.56 -4.51 1.47
N SER A 221 5.57 -4.04 2.23
CA SER A 221 4.25 -3.62 1.77
C SER A 221 3.47 -2.96 2.90
N GLY A 222 3.02 -1.75 2.73
CA GLY A 222 2.14 -1.08 3.69
C GLY A 222 0.76 -1.75 3.75
N PHE A 223 0.21 -2.14 2.61
CA PHE A 223 -1.08 -2.83 2.54
C PHE A 223 -1.04 -4.19 3.23
N MET A 224 -0.15 -5.06 2.79
CA MET A 224 -0.14 -6.44 3.28
C MET A 224 0.49 -6.60 4.66
N ALA A 225 1.45 -5.77 5.05
CA ALA A 225 1.97 -5.77 6.41
C ALA A 225 0.89 -5.37 7.41
N HIS A 226 0.09 -4.33 7.09
CA HIS A 226 -1.07 -3.97 7.89
C HIS A 226 -2.05 -5.14 7.96
N ALA A 227 -2.54 -5.63 6.82
CA ALA A 227 -3.55 -6.69 6.77
C ALA A 227 -3.10 -7.97 7.49
N ALA A 228 -1.88 -8.42 7.28
CA ALA A 228 -1.34 -9.63 7.89
C ALA A 228 -1.18 -9.54 9.42
N THR A 229 -1.16 -8.33 9.99
CA THR A 229 -1.07 -8.10 11.43
C THR A 229 -2.41 -7.95 12.13
N GLN A 230 -3.51 -7.76 11.39
CA GLN A 230 -4.86 -7.59 11.96
C GLN A 230 -5.47 -8.91 12.45
N LEU A 231 -5.08 -10.03 11.86
CA LEU A 231 -5.67 -11.33 12.17
C LEU A 231 -4.72 -12.22 12.98
N PRO A 232 -5.25 -13.05 13.89
CA PRO A 232 -4.43 -14.03 14.60
C PRO A 232 -3.94 -15.14 13.63
N PRO A 233 -2.82 -15.81 13.96
CA PRO A 233 -2.19 -16.78 13.07
C PRO A 233 -3.07 -17.94 12.62
N ASP A 234 -3.96 -18.42 13.50
CA ASP A 234 -4.90 -19.50 13.20
C ASP A 234 -5.97 -19.06 12.19
N ALA A 235 -6.49 -17.83 12.29
CA ALA A 235 -7.41 -17.27 11.32
C ALA A 235 -6.75 -17.10 9.95
N LEU A 236 -5.51 -16.58 9.91
CA LEU A 236 -4.74 -16.48 8.66
C LEU A 236 -4.53 -17.87 8.02
N THR A 237 -4.20 -18.88 8.81
CA THR A 237 -4.04 -20.24 8.29
C THR A 237 -5.33 -20.79 7.70
N ARG A 238 -6.50 -20.51 8.30
CA ARG A 238 -7.79 -20.92 7.72
C ARG A 238 -8.09 -20.22 6.41
N VAL A 239 -7.86 -18.91 6.34
CA VAL A 239 -8.07 -18.12 5.10
C VAL A 239 -7.12 -18.57 3.99
N ILE A 240 -5.85 -18.83 4.30
CA ILE A 240 -4.88 -19.36 3.33
C ILE A 240 -5.36 -20.70 2.76
N ARG A 241 -5.82 -21.62 3.60
CA ARG A 241 -6.37 -22.91 3.14
C ARG A 241 -7.62 -22.75 2.29
N HIS A 242 -8.48 -21.81 2.65
CA HIS A 242 -9.66 -21.50 1.85
C HIS A 242 -9.26 -21.09 0.43
N TYR A 243 -8.35 -20.13 0.26
CA TYR A 243 -7.88 -19.70 -1.06
C TYR A 243 -7.11 -20.80 -1.81
N ALA A 244 -6.27 -21.56 -1.13
CA ALA A 244 -5.54 -22.67 -1.76
C ALA A 244 -6.43 -23.81 -2.22
N ALA A 245 -7.64 -23.96 -1.63
CA ALA A 245 -8.64 -24.93 -2.02
C ALA A 245 -9.62 -24.39 -3.07
N SER A 246 -9.61 -23.09 -3.33
CA SER A 246 -10.44 -22.48 -4.38
C SER A 246 -9.94 -22.95 -5.74
N ALA A 247 -10.87 -23.38 -6.59
CA ALA A 247 -10.52 -23.63 -7.98
C ALA A 247 -10.37 -22.32 -8.72
N PRO A 248 -9.34 -22.15 -9.55
CA PRO A 248 -9.26 -20.98 -10.40
C PRO A 248 -10.48 -20.95 -11.31
N ASP A 249 -11.37 -19.98 -11.11
CA ASP A 249 -12.38 -19.67 -12.11
C ASP A 249 -11.65 -19.03 -13.30
N GLY A 250 -11.46 -19.86 -14.35
CA GLY A 250 -10.81 -19.41 -15.54
C GLY A 250 -11.46 -18.18 -16.06
N PRO A 251 -11.19 -17.18 -16.54
CA PRO A 251 -11.05 -17.04 -17.95
C PRO A 251 -9.72 -16.52 -18.27
N THR A 252 -9.51 -17.07 -19.02
CA THR A 252 -8.93 -16.61 -20.21
C THR A 252 -9.49 -15.32 -20.73
N PRO A 253 -8.62 -14.36 -20.97
CA PRO A 253 -8.98 -13.12 -21.63
C PRO A 253 -9.71 -13.44 -22.93
N THR A 254 -10.88 -12.92 -23.04
CA THR A 254 -11.80 -13.29 -24.12
C THR A 254 -11.82 -12.29 -25.26
N ALA A 255 -11.16 -11.15 -25.13
CA ALA A 255 -11.06 -10.18 -26.20
C ALA A 255 -9.79 -10.43 -27.03
N PRO A 256 -9.86 -10.45 -28.38
CA PRO A 256 -8.68 -10.50 -29.21
C PRO A 256 -7.77 -9.29 -28.92
N LEU A 257 -6.50 -9.56 -28.67
CA LEU A 257 -5.51 -8.51 -28.45
C LEU A 257 -5.32 -7.67 -29.74
N PRO A 258 -5.14 -6.36 -29.60
CA PRO A 258 -4.70 -5.52 -30.72
C PRO A 258 -3.37 -6.03 -31.31
N PRO A 259 -3.08 -5.80 -32.62
CA PRO A 259 -1.84 -6.29 -33.22
C PRO A 259 -0.56 -5.93 -32.49
N ALA A 260 -0.47 -4.72 -31.93
CA ALA A 260 0.68 -4.28 -31.15
C ALA A 260 0.86 -5.08 -29.84
N GLU A 261 -0.23 -5.46 -29.19
CA GLU A 261 -0.18 -6.29 -27.98
C GLU A 261 0.11 -7.75 -28.31
N LEU A 262 -0.30 -8.24 -29.47
CA LEU A 262 0.11 -9.58 -29.93
C LEU A 262 1.61 -9.67 -30.13
N GLU A 263 2.22 -8.66 -30.77
CA GLU A 263 3.67 -8.59 -30.94
C GLU A 263 4.39 -8.51 -29.58
N LEU A 264 3.87 -7.69 -28.66
CA LEU A 264 4.42 -7.56 -27.32
C LEU A 264 4.31 -8.90 -26.55
N MET A 265 3.19 -9.60 -26.67
CA MET A 265 2.97 -10.91 -26.05
C MET A 265 3.94 -11.97 -26.63
N GLU A 266 4.22 -11.97 -27.94
CA GLU A 266 5.20 -12.86 -28.55
C GLU A 266 6.63 -12.57 -28.05
N GLN A 267 6.99 -11.30 -27.87
CA GLN A 267 8.26 -10.91 -27.24
C GLN A 267 8.34 -11.44 -25.80
N GLY A 268 7.27 -11.27 -25.00
CA GLY A 268 7.17 -11.80 -23.66
C GLY A 268 7.31 -13.32 -23.59
N ALA A 269 6.65 -14.02 -24.50
CA ALA A 269 6.77 -15.47 -24.63
C ALA A 269 8.22 -15.91 -24.93
N GLY A 270 8.92 -15.20 -25.81
CA GLY A 270 10.32 -15.45 -26.13
C GLY A 270 11.23 -15.29 -24.91
N VAL A 271 11.11 -14.19 -24.18
CA VAL A 271 11.88 -13.93 -22.94
C VAL A 271 11.53 -14.96 -21.86
N ALA A 272 10.26 -15.30 -21.71
CA ALA A 272 9.81 -16.29 -20.73
C ALA A 272 10.38 -17.68 -21.01
N ALA A 273 10.37 -18.13 -22.27
CA ALA A 273 10.79 -19.49 -22.67
C ALA A 273 12.31 -19.67 -22.65
N ILE A 274 13.06 -18.70 -23.18
CA ILE A 274 14.50 -18.86 -23.44
C ILE A 274 15.33 -18.04 -22.44
N GLY A 275 14.77 -16.96 -21.90
CA GLY A 275 15.53 -15.91 -21.21
C GLY A 275 16.28 -15.01 -22.22
N ASN A 276 17.20 -14.25 -21.71
CA ASN A 276 18.16 -13.47 -22.50
C ASN A 276 19.57 -13.61 -21.89
N ILE A 277 20.56 -12.87 -22.41
CA ILE A 277 21.94 -12.95 -21.93
C ILE A 277 22.08 -12.60 -20.43
N ASP A 278 21.14 -11.83 -19.90
CA ASP A 278 21.16 -11.28 -18.54
C ASP A 278 20.09 -11.87 -17.61
N ALA A 279 19.08 -12.56 -18.15
CA ALA A 279 17.97 -13.12 -17.39
C ALA A 279 17.73 -14.59 -17.78
N PRO A 280 17.58 -15.50 -16.80
CA PRO A 280 17.26 -16.90 -17.09
C PRO A 280 15.82 -17.03 -17.61
N SER A 281 15.52 -18.19 -18.22
CA SER A 281 14.14 -18.54 -18.60
C SER A 281 13.21 -18.50 -17.38
N CYS A 282 12.18 -17.67 -17.44
CA CYS A 282 11.17 -17.56 -16.39
C CYS A 282 10.32 -18.84 -16.32
N ALA A 283 10.03 -19.44 -17.46
CA ALA A 283 9.27 -20.69 -17.57
C ALA A 283 9.95 -21.85 -16.85
N SER A 284 11.28 -21.84 -16.69
CA SER A 284 11.99 -22.90 -15.96
C SER A 284 11.65 -22.98 -14.46
N CYS A 285 11.04 -21.94 -13.91
CA CYS A 285 10.62 -21.86 -12.50
C CYS A 285 9.12 -21.59 -12.33
N HIS A 286 8.50 -20.84 -13.23
CA HIS A 286 7.12 -20.35 -13.08
C HIS A 286 6.13 -20.96 -14.09
N GLY A 287 6.57 -21.83 -15.01
CA GLY A 287 5.73 -22.37 -16.10
C GLY A 287 5.52 -21.34 -17.24
N PRO A 288 4.68 -21.63 -18.23
CA PRO A 288 3.85 -22.83 -18.37
C PRO A 288 4.66 -24.09 -18.73
N GLY A 289 4.05 -25.25 -18.52
CA GLY A 289 4.62 -26.55 -18.96
C GLY A 289 5.57 -27.20 -17.97
N LEU A 290 5.74 -26.66 -16.77
CA LEU A 290 6.41 -27.37 -15.69
C LEU A 290 5.41 -28.29 -14.99
N ASP A 291 5.87 -29.48 -14.65
CA ASP A 291 5.21 -30.29 -13.65
C ASP A 291 5.09 -29.42 -12.37
N GLN A 292 3.85 -29.12 -11.97
CA GLN A 292 3.48 -28.07 -10.99
C GLN A 292 3.94 -28.36 -9.56
N THR A 293 4.87 -29.28 -9.41
CA THR A 293 5.31 -29.84 -8.15
C THR A 293 6.59 -29.23 -7.57
N LYS A 294 7.11 -28.12 -8.14
CA LYS A 294 8.26 -27.45 -7.50
C LYS A 294 7.78 -26.56 -6.34
N PRO A 295 7.82 -27.03 -5.09
CA PRO A 295 7.35 -26.25 -3.95
C PRO A 295 8.08 -24.92 -3.83
N GLY A 296 7.31 -23.86 -3.57
CA GLY A 296 7.84 -22.53 -3.29
C GLY A 296 8.20 -21.68 -4.52
N PHE A 297 7.81 -22.10 -5.73
CA PHE A 297 7.75 -21.24 -6.90
C PHE A 297 6.29 -20.91 -7.16
N PRO A 298 5.87 -19.61 -7.07
CA PRO A 298 4.48 -19.27 -7.28
C PRO A 298 4.09 -19.45 -8.75
N ARG A 299 2.87 -19.89 -8.96
CA ARG A 299 2.24 -19.81 -10.27
C ARG A 299 1.97 -18.35 -10.60
N ILE A 300 2.28 -17.94 -11.81
CA ILE A 300 2.10 -16.55 -12.25
C ILE A 300 1.25 -16.44 -13.52
N SER A 301 0.91 -17.58 -14.15
CA SER A 301 -0.05 -17.62 -15.26
C SER A 301 -1.42 -17.17 -14.77
N GLY A 302 -2.04 -16.22 -15.49
CA GLY A 302 -3.33 -15.64 -15.12
C GLY A 302 -3.27 -14.57 -14.02
N GLN A 303 -2.11 -14.22 -13.49
CA GLN A 303 -1.97 -13.05 -12.61
C GLN A 303 -2.19 -11.75 -13.40
N PRO A 304 -2.78 -10.73 -12.78
CA PRO A 304 -3.03 -9.45 -13.45
C PRO A 304 -1.77 -8.77 -13.96
N ARG A 305 -1.83 -8.23 -15.19
CA ARG A 305 -0.68 -7.54 -15.84
C ARG A 305 -0.09 -6.41 -15.01
N PRO A 306 -0.87 -5.45 -14.46
CA PRO A 306 -0.31 -4.38 -13.63
C PRO A 306 0.41 -4.92 -12.38
N TYR A 307 -0.17 -5.92 -11.72
CA TYR A 307 0.46 -6.57 -10.56
C TYR A 307 1.80 -7.22 -10.95
N LEU A 308 1.84 -8.02 -12.03
CA LEU A 308 3.07 -8.66 -12.49
C LEU A 308 4.15 -7.64 -12.84
N ALA A 309 3.80 -6.60 -13.60
CA ALA A 309 4.73 -5.55 -13.96
C ALA A 309 5.33 -4.86 -12.73
N GLN A 310 4.49 -4.52 -11.76
CA GLN A 310 4.94 -3.90 -10.51
C GLN A 310 5.85 -4.85 -9.71
N GLN A 311 5.50 -6.14 -9.58
CA GLN A 311 6.35 -7.09 -8.87
C GLN A 311 7.72 -7.27 -9.54
N LEU A 312 7.79 -7.30 -10.88
CA LEU A 312 9.05 -7.38 -11.61
C LEU A 312 9.93 -6.13 -11.40
N LYS A 313 9.33 -4.94 -11.40
CA LYS A 313 10.04 -3.68 -11.07
C LYS A 313 10.63 -3.73 -9.66
N LEU A 314 9.85 -4.11 -8.66
CA LEU A 314 10.30 -4.24 -7.28
C LEU A 314 11.42 -5.29 -7.12
N TRP A 315 11.36 -6.40 -7.88
CA TRP A 315 12.44 -7.38 -7.93
C TRP A 315 13.71 -6.83 -8.58
N ARG A 316 13.58 -6.09 -9.67
CA ARG A 316 14.70 -5.43 -10.36
C ARG A 316 15.43 -4.43 -9.45
N GLU A 317 14.66 -3.69 -8.67
CA GLU A 317 15.14 -2.68 -7.72
C GLU A 317 15.66 -3.28 -6.40
N GLY A 318 15.40 -4.57 -6.14
CA GLY A 318 15.77 -5.24 -4.89
C GLY A 318 14.95 -4.80 -3.68
N THR A 319 13.81 -4.13 -3.90
CA THR A 319 12.96 -3.55 -2.85
C THR A 319 11.79 -4.43 -2.45
N ARG A 320 11.46 -5.47 -3.23
CA ARG A 320 10.32 -6.34 -2.94
C ARG A 320 10.50 -7.15 -1.66
N GLY A 321 11.68 -7.69 -1.42
CA GLY A 321 11.92 -8.65 -0.36
C GLY A 321 11.13 -9.96 -0.52
N GLY A 322 11.03 -10.75 0.52
CA GLY A 322 10.22 -11.97 0.50
C GLY A 322 10.85 -13.18 1.16
N GLY A 323 10.43 -14.35 0.71
CA GLY A 323 10.81 -15.64 1.27
C GLY A 323 12.21 -16.14 0.86
N PRO A 324 12.46 -17.47 1.05
CA PRO A 324 13.79 -18.06 0.91
C PRO A 324 14.46 -17.92 -0.46
N ARG A 325 13.67 -17.65 -1.51
CA ARG A 325 14.15 -17.56 -2.90
C ARG A 325 14.25 -16.11 -3.41
N LYS A 326 14.20 -15.11 -2.55
CA LYS A 326 14.26 -13.71 -2.95
C LYS A 326 15.49 -13.40 -3.81
N GLU A 327 16.67 -13.86 -3.41
CA GLU A 327 17.92 -13.61 -4.15
C GLU A 327 17.92 -14.20 -5.57
N LEU A 328 17.22 -15.31 -5.77
CA LEU A 328 17.08 -15.92 -7.10
C LEU A 328 16.25 -15.03 -8.01
N MET A 329 15.12 -14.51 -7.52
CA MET A 329 14.26 -13.59 -8.29
C MET A 329 14.91 -12.23 -8.51
N GLU A 330 15.61 -11.67 -7.53
CA GLU A 330 16.39 -10.44 -7.69
C GLU A 330 17.44 -10.58 -8.80
N LYS A 331 18.15 -11.72 -8.85
CA LYS A 331 19.10 -11.99 -9.93
C LYS A 331 18.42 -12.15 -11.27
N ALA A 332 17.26 -12.80 -11.31
CA ALA A 332 16.52 -13.02 -12.55
C ALA A 332 15.92 -11.75 -13.14
N ALA A 333 15.49 -10.80 -12.29
CA ALA A 333 14.84 -9.57 -12.73
C ALA A 333 15.79 -8.37 -12.89
N ARG A 334 16.98 -8.43 -12.31
CA ARG A 334 17.90 -7.27 -12.15
C ARG A 334 18.13 -6.46 -13.42
N ASN A 335 18.26 -7.14 -14.56
CA ASN A 335 18.64 -6.52 -15.81
C ASN A 335 17.48 -6.44 -16.82
N LEU A 336 16.24 -6.71 -16.39
CA LEU A 336 15.08 -6.57 -17.26
C LEU A 336 14.84 -5.09 -17.57
N SER A 337 14.68 -4.76 -18.84
CA SER A 337 14.21 -3.45 -19.29
C SER A 337 12.72 -3.27 -19.00
N ASP A 338 12.23 -2.02 -19.03
CA ASP A 338 10.79 -1.75 -18.86
C ASP A 338 9.95 -2.44 -19.97
N ALA A 339 10.48 -2.50 -21.20
CA ALA A 339 9.82 -3.17 -22.31
C ALA A 339 9.70 -4.68 -22.07
N GLU A 340 10.76 -5.33 -21.56
CA GLU A 340 10.72 -6.77 -21.23
C GLU A 340 9.80 -7.05 -20.04
N ILE A 341 9.76 -6.17 -19.04
CA ILE A 341 8.83 -6.28 -17.91
C ILE A 341 7.38 -6.21 -18.40
N ASP A 342 7.06 -5.25 -19.28
CA ASP A 342 5.72 -5.10 -19.82
C ASP A 342 5.32 -6.29 -20.71
N ALA A 343 6.24 -6.77 -21.55
CA ALA A 343 6.04 -7.93 -22.40
C ALA A 343 5.81 -9.21 -21.57
N LEU A 344 6.62 -9.46 -20.55
CA LEU A 344 6.46 -10.60 -19.65
C LEU A 344 5.15 -10.54 -18.87
N ALA A 345 4.80 -9.35 -18.34
CA ALA A 345 3.57 -9.13 -17.60
C ALA A 345 2.34 -9.38 -18.49
N LEU A 346 2.35 -8.89 -19.72
CA LEU A 346 1.30 -9.17 -20.70
C LEU A 346 1.23 -10.66 -20.99
N TYR A 347 2.35 -11.31 -21.34
CA TYR A 347 2.38 -12.74 -21.68
C TYR A 347 1.77 -13.59 -20.56
N TYR A 348 2.26 -13.47 -19.33
CA TYR A 348 1.78 -14.29 -18.22
C TYR A 348 0.32 -13.99 -17.85
N SER A 349 -0.13 -12.74 -17.98
CA SER A 349 -1.52 -12.38 -17.70
C SER A 349 -2.52 -12.98 -18.70
N GLN A 350 -2.07 -13.31 -19.91
CA GLN A 350 -2.89 -13.91 -20.96
C GLN A 350 -2.90 -15.44 -20.93
N LEU A 351 -2.06 -16.06 -20.11
CA LEU A 351 -2.08 -17.51 -19.95
C LEU A 351 -3.26 -17.94 -19.06
N PRO A 352 -3.80 -19.15 -19.30
CA PRO A 352 -4.80 -19.72 -18.39
C PRO A 352 -4.31 -19.74 -16.94
N ALA A 353 -5.20 -19.47 -16.01
CA ALA A 353 -4.96 -19.68 -14.59
C ALA A 353 -4.99 -21.22 -14.34
N GLU A 354 -3.83 -21.81 -14.09
CA GLU A 354 -3.67 -23.26 -13.85
C GLU A 354 -3.24 -23.53 -12.41
#